data_994dc1855c57b09b30fc6715c10ec834
#
_entry.id   994dc1855c57b09b30fc6715c10ec834
#
_cell.length_a   1.000
_cell.length_b   1.000
_cell.length_c   1.000
_cell.angle_alpha   90.00
_cell.angle_beta   90.00
_cell.angle_gamma   90.00
#
_symmetry.space_group_name_H-M   'P 1'
#
loop_
_entity.id
_entity.type
_entity.pdbx_description
1 polymer ?
#
loop_
_entity_poly.entity_id
_entity_poly.type
_entity_poly.pdbx_seq_one_letter_code
_entity_poly.pdbx_strand_id
1 'polypeptide(L)'
;MARKRTNDQPIGVGLTAKQMKRKKPISADLMREIEPLTENQKLLYKAYESSQNIVAYGAAGTGKTFITLYNALQDVLDERSPYEKIYIVRSLVATREIGFLPGDHEDKSSLYQIPYKNMVKYMFQLPTEADFEMLYGNLKTQGTISFWSTSFIRGTTLDNCIIIVDEFQNLNFHELDSIITRVGENSKIMFCGDATQSDLIKTNEKNGIIDFMKILRVMPSFDVIEFGVEDIVRSGLVKEYIIAKTELNL
;
A
#
# COMPACT_ATOMS: atom_id res chain seq x y z
N MET A 1 -26.15 -29.17 -51.51
CA MET A 1 -24.97 -29.38 -50.63
C MET A 1 -24.83 -28.17 -49.71
N ALA A 2 -25.22 -28.32 -48.47
CA ALA A 2 -25.18 -27.24 -47.47
C ALA A 2 -23.87 -27.28 -46.67
N ARG A 3 -23.12 -26.20 -46.69
CA ARG A 3 -21.92 -26.04 -45.85
C ARG A 3 -22.30 -25.74 -44.39
N LYS A 4 -21.95 -26.63 -43.47
CA LYS A 4 -21.96 -26.41 -42.01
C LYS A 4 -20.95 -25.32 -41.67
N ARG A 5 -21.41 -24.24 -41.03
CA ARG A 5 -20.54 -23.28 -40.32
C ARG A 5 -20.23 -23.85 -38.96
N THR A 6 -18.95 -24.11 -38.68
CA THR A 6 -18.42 -24.39 -37.35
C THR A 6 -18.37 -23.09 -36.57
N ASN A 7 -19.05 -23.07 -35.43
CA ASN A 7 -19.08 -21.97 -34.47
C ASN A 7 -17.91 -22.17 -33.51
N ASP A 8 -16.74 -21.61 -33.79
CA ASP A 8 -15.66 -21.46 -32.83
C ASP A 8 -15.93 -20.17 -32.00
N GLN A 9 -16.49 -20.33 -30.85
CA GLN A 9 -16.51 -19.26 -29.84
C GLN A 9 -15.27 -19.41 -28.94
N PRO A 10 -14.51 -18.31 -28.73
CA PRO A 10 -13.42 -18.34 -27.76
C PRO A 10 -14.01 -18.39 -26.34
N ILE A 11 -13.51 -19.33 -25.52
CA ILE A 11 -13.80 -19.46 -24.11
C ILE A 11 -13.06 -18.33 -23.40
N GLY A 12 -13.71 -17.17 -23.29
CA GLY A 12 -13.32 -16.08 -22.42
C GLY A 12 -14.55 -15.73 -21.59
N VAL A 13 -14.56 -16.10 -20.30
CA VAL A 13 -15.62 -15.70 -19.37
C VAL A 13 -15.42 -14.21 -19.04
N GLY A 14 -15.61 -13.35 -20.03
CA GLY A 14 -15.77 -11.93 -19.85
C GLY A 14 -17.23 -11.64 -19.50
N LEU A 15 -17.47 -11.03 -18.35
CA LEU A 15 -18.78 -10.49 -18.00
C LEU A 15 -19.26 -9.58 -19.14
N THR A 16 -20.47 -9.78 -19.64
CA THR A 16 -21.04 -8.91 -20.68
C THR A 16 -21.20 -7.49 -20.13
N ALA A 17 -21.12 -6.48 -21.00
CA ALA A 17 -21.32 -5.05 -20.63
C ALA A 17 -22.65 -4.82 -19.85
N LYS A 18 -23.64 -5.71 -20.03
CA LYS A 18 -24.90 -5.69 -19.28
C LYS A 18 -24.79 -6.28 -17.87
N GLN A 19 -23.85 -7.17 -17.63
CA GLN A 19 -23.54 -7.74 -16.31
C GLN A 19 -22.61 -6.79 -15.51
N MET A 20 -21.73 -6.04 -16.17
CA MET A 20 -20.93 -4.98 -15.56
C MET A 20 -21.80 -3.80 -15.05
N LYS A 21 -22.89 -3.46 -15.74
CA LYS A 21 -23.83 -2.40 -15.30
C LYS A 21 -24.74 -2.79 -14.11
N ARG A 22 -24.72 -4.03 -13.63
CA ARG A 22 -25.58 -4.49 -12.52
C ARG A 22 -24.91 -4.54 -11.17
N LYS A 23 -23.60 -4.44 -11.07
CA LYS A 23 -22.91 -4.25 -9.78
C LYS A 23 -22.85 -2.76 -9.51
N LYS A 24 -23.49 -2.29 -8.44
CA LYS A 24 -23.24 -0.93 -7.94
C LYS A 24 -21.71 -0.82 -7.74
N PRO A 25 -21.06 0.18 -8.32
CA PRO A 25 -19.64 0.39 -8.07
C PRO A 25 -19.45 0.56 -6.56
N ILE A 26 -18.35 0.03 -6.02
CA ILE A 26 -17.96 0.32 -4.64
C ILE A 26 -17.62 1.79 -4.62
N SER A 27 -18.32 2.57 -3.78
CA SER A 27 -18.13 4.02 -3.68
C SER A 27 -17.36 4.36 -2.41
N ALA A 28 -16.58 5.43 -2.46
CA ALA A 28 -15.94 6.03 -1.30
C ALA A 28 -16.94 6.45 -0.22
N ASP A 29 -18.20 6.74 -0.58
CA ASP A 29 -19.27 7.07 0.37
C ASP A 29 -19.58 5.95 1.40
N LEU A 30 -19.13 4.72 1.12
CA LEU A 30 -19.23 3.60 2.06
C LEU A 30 -18.10 3.60 3.10
N MET A 31 -17.11 4.45 2.93
CA MET A 31 -16.01 4.59 3.89
C MET A 31 -16.42 5.53 5.03
N ARG A 32 -15.94 5.21 6.22
CA ARG A 32 -16.06 6.16 7.34
C ARG A 32 -15.15 7.34 7.12
N GLU A 33 -15.53 8.47 7.63
CA GLU A 33 -14.66 9.63 7.71
C GLU A 33 -13.56 9.37 8.75
N ILE A 34 -12.32 9.63 8.37
CA ILE A 34 -11.14 9.47 9.22
C ILE A 34 -10.38 10.78 9.24
N GLU A 35 -10.37 11.40 10.41
CA GLU A 35 -9.65 12.63 10.63
C GLU A 35 -8.22 12.39 11.12
N PRO A 36 -7.27 13.26 10.76
CA PRO A 36 -5.92 13.20 11.27
C PRO A 36 -5.88 13.55 12.77
N LEU A 37 -5.21 12.73 13.56
CA LEU A 37 -5.12 12.86 15.02
C LEU A 37 -3.89 13.67 15.48
N THR A 38 -2.86 13.81 14.64
CA THR A 38 -1.61 14.50 14.96
C THR A 38 -1.24 15.50 13.87
N GLU A 39 -0.33 16.41 14.18
CA GLU A 39 0.09 17.43 13.21
C GLU A 39 0.78 16.80 11.98
N ASN A 40 1.64 15.78 12.17
CA ASN A 40 2.28 15.11 11.05
C ASN A 40 1.29 14.29 10.21
N GLN A 41 0.22 13.77 10.83
CA GLN A 41 -0.89 13.18 10.06
C GLN A 41 -1.62 14.25 9.21
N LYS A 42 -1.84 15.46 9.73
CA LYS A 42 -2.41 16.58 8.95
C LYS A 42 -1.50 16.99 7.80
N LEU A 43 -0.19 17.03 8.03
CA LEU A 43 0.78 17.29 6.97
C LEU A 43 0.73 16.22 5.88
N LEU A 44 0.56 14.94 6.26
CA LEU A 44 0.41 13.84 5.30
C LEU A 44 -0.83 13.99 4.41
N TYR A 45 -1.98 14.35 4.99
CA TYR A 45 -3.20 14.66 4.23
C TYR A 45 -2.95 15.82 3.26
N LYS A 46 -2.39 16.92 3.75
CA LYS A 46 -2.10 18.10 2.92
C LYS A 46 -1.13 17.80 1.76
N ALA A 47 -0.07 17.05 2.02
CA ALA A 47 0.87 16.60 1.00
C ALA A 47 0.17 15.71 -0.03
N TYR A 48 -0.71 14.83 0.41
CA TYR A 48 -1.49 13.97 -0.47
C TYR A 48 -2.41 14.80 -1.40
N GLU A 49 -3.14 15.76 -0.86
CA GLU A 49 -4.02 16.65 -1.61
C GLU A 49 -3.27 17.54 -2.62
N SER A 50 -2.03 17.94 -2.31
CA SER A 50 -1.18 18.73 -3.21
C SER A 50 -0.60 17.91 -4.37
N SER A 51 -1.01 16.64 -4.52
CA SER A 51 -0.59 15.72 -5.58
C SER A 51 0.92 15.39 -5.58
N GLN A 52 1.61 15.60 -4.47
CA GLN A 52 3.01 15.22 -4.31
C GLN A 52 3.17 13.71 -4.12
N ASN A 53 4.32 13.20 -4.52
CA ASN A 53 4.78 11.90 -4.03
C ASN A 53 5.25 12.06 -2.58
N ILE A 54 5.18 11.02 -1.78
CA ILE A 54 5.33 11.16 -0.35
C ILE A 54 6.35 10.16 0.21
N VAL A 55 7.15 10.63 1.15
CA VAL A 55 7.88 9.77 2.07
C VAL A 55 7.38 10.03 3.49
N ALA A 56 6.68 9.08 4.07
CA ALA A 56 6.24 9.11 5.45
C ALA A 56 7.10 8.12 6.27
N TYR A 57 8.01 8.63 7.07
CA TYR A 57 8.96 7.79 7.83
C TYR A 57 9.00 8.17 9.31
N GLY A 58 9.55 7.30 10.15
CA GLY A 58 9.74 7.55 11.59
C GLY A 58 8.98 6.57 12.45
N ALA A 59 8.71 6.94 13.71
CA ALA A 59 8.26 6.06 14.77
C ALA A 59 7.10 5.12 14.38
N ALA A 60 7.16 3.88 14.85
CA ALA A 60 6.11 2.88 14.63
C ALA A 60 4.80 3.28 15.34
N GLY A 61 3.66 2.84 14.80
CA GLY A 61 2.37 3.07 15.44
C GLY A 61 1.79 4.48 15.26
N THR A 62 2.31 5.27 14.35
CA THR A 62 1.88 6.65 14.04
C THR A 62 0.81 6.74 12.95
N GLY A 63 0.40 5.61 12.35
CA GLY A 63 -0.67 5.55 11.35
C GLY A 63 -0.26 5.87 9.91
N LYS A 64 1.03 5.96 9.59
CA LYS A 64 1.54 6.25 8.22
C LYS A 64 0.85 5.43 7.14
N THR A 65 1.02 4.13 7.18
CA THR A 65 0.44 3.19 6.19
C THR A 65 -1.07 3.24 6.17
N PHE A 66 -1.70 3.40 7.34
CA PHE A 66 -3.16 3.46 7.47
C PHE A 66 -3.73 4.68 6.73
N ILE A 67 -3.21 5.88 7.00
CA ILE A 67 -3.67 7.13 6.36
C ILE A 67 -3.37 7.11 4.86
N THR A 68 -2.19 6.64 4.48
CA THR A 68 -1.79 6.52 3.09
C THR A 68 -2.74 5.61 2.31
N LEU A 69 -3.10 4.45 2.87
CA LEU A 69 -4.05 3.52 2.25
C LEU A 69 -5.48 4.10 2.22
N TYR A 70 -5.88 4.83 3.27
CA TYR A 70 -7.18 5.48 3.34
C TYR A 70 -7.36 6.50 2.21
N ASN A 71 -6.41 7.43 2.07
CA ASN A 71 -6.47 8.44 1.01
C ASN A 71 -6.42 7.80 -0.38
N ALA A 72 -5.58 6.78 -0.56
CA ALA A 72 -5.50 6.05 -1.82
C ALA A 72 -6.82 5.35 -2.18
N LEU A 73 -7.52 4.77 -1.19
CA LEU A 73 -8.83 4.16 -1.42
C LEU A 73 -9.90 5.19 -1.77
N GLN A 74 -9.90 6.35 -1.12
CA GLN A 74 -10.82 7.43 -1.47
C GLN A 74 -10.66 7.84 -2.92
N ASP A 75 -9.42 8.02 -3.38
CA ASP A 75 -9.13 8.41 -4.75
C ASP A 75 -9.53 7.34 -5.77
N VAL A 76 -9.11 6.09 -5.60
CA VAL A 76 -9.41 5.03 -6.59
C VAL A 76 -10.89 4.63 -6.62
N LEU A 77 -11.67 5.04 -5.63
CA LEU A 77 -13.12 4.81 -5.59
C LEU A 77 -13.92 6.06 -6.03
N ASP A 78 -13.27 7.18 -6.29
CA ASP A 78 -13.87 8.36 -6.92
C ASP A 78 -13.72 8.25 -8.46
N GLU A 79 -14.85 8.16 -9.17
CA GLU A 79 -14.87 8.07 -10.64
C GLU A 79 -14.20 9.26 -11.35
N ARG A 80 -13.99 10.38 -10.66
CA ARG A 80 -13.33 11.58 -11.20
C ARG A 80 -11.82 11.55 -11.03
N SER A 81 -11.30 10.64 -10.21
CA SER A 81 -9.87 10.49 -9.97
C SER A 81 -9.15 9.90 -11.19
N PRO A 82 -7.92 10.32 -11.48
CA PRO A 82 -7.11 9.69 -12.52
C PRO A 82 -6.58 8.31 -12.12
N TYR A 83 -6.71 7.95 -10.84
CA TYR A 83 -6.16 6.70 -10.30
C TYR A 83 -7.21 5.58 -10.34
N GLU A 84 -6.83 4.46 -10.90
CA GLU A 84 -7.72 3.29 -11.05
C GLU A 84 -7.38 2.16 -10.07
N LYS A 85 -6.15 2.12 -9.57
CA LYS A 85 -5.60 0.97 -8.85
C LYS A 85 -4.62 1.39 -7.75
N ILE A 86 -4.56 0.56 -6.71
CA ILE A 86 -3.56 0.63 -5.65
C ILE A 86 -2.65 -0.59 -5.76
N TYR A 87 -1.35 -0.35 -5.87
CA TYR A 87 -0.33 -1.38 -5.73
C TYR A 87 0.34 -1.26 -4.37
N ILE A 88 0.17 -2.26 -3.53
CA ILE A 88 0.88 -2.34 -2.24
C ILE A 88 2.12 -3.19 -2.45
N VAL A 89 3.27 -2.58 -2.29
CA VAL A 89 4.59 -3.18 -2.47
C VAL A 89 5.25 -3.34 -1.13
N ARG A 90 5.63 -4.55 -0.78
CA ARG A 90 6.35 -4.85 0.45
C ARG A 90 7.43 -5.90 0.19
N SER A 91 8.54 -5.80 0.92
CA SER A 91 9.53 -6.87 0.93
C SER A 91 8.94 -8.15 1.51
N LEU A 92 9.13 -9.26 0.79
CA LEU A 92 8.79 -10.60 1.27
C LEU A 92 9.98 -11.23 2.05
N VAL A 93 10.85 -10.41 2.65
CA VAL A 93 11.92 -10.96 3.49
C VAL A 93 11.25 -11.78 4.59
N ALA A 94 11.47 -13.09 4.53
CA ALA A 94 11.09 -13.99 5.60
C ALA A 94 11.76 -13.46 6.88
N THR A 95 11.00 -12.81 7.75
CA THR A 95 11.46 -12.60 9.11
C THR A 95 11.84 -13.97 9.64
N ARG A 96 12.93 -14.06 10.40
CA ARG A 96 13.46 -15.32 10.96
C ARG A 96 12.40 -16.15 11.70
N GLU A 97 11.27 -15.53 12.02
CA GLU A 97 10.12 -16.15 12.71
C GLU A 97 9.19 -16.94 11.79
N ILE A 98 9.19 -16.67 10.47
CA ILE A 98 8.42 -17.46 9.50
C ILE A 98 9.39 -18.46 8.84
N GLY A 99 10.09 -19.23 9.68
CA GLY A 99 10.84 -20.39 9.23
C GLY A 99 9.89 -21.35 8.53
N PHE A 100 10.28 -21.84 7.35
CA PHE A 100 9.69 -22.95 6.62
C PHE A 100 8.20 -23.26 6.94
N LEU A 101 7.30 -22.29 6.68
CA LEU A 101 5.90 -22.65 6.58
C LEU A 101 5.74 -23.48 5.30
N PRO A 102 5.23 -24.71 5.39
CA PRO A 102 4.85 -25.50 4.22
C PRO A 102 3.68 -24.77 3.56
N GLY A 103 3.77 -24.51 2.27
CA GLY A 103 2.75 -23.85 1.49
C GLY A 103 3.35 -23.16 0.27
N ASP A 104 2.56 -23.02 -0.79
CA ASP A 104 2.92 -22.34 -2.02
C ASP A 104 3.14 -20.83 -1.80
N HIS A 105 3.76 -20.16 -2.78
CA HIS A 105 4.00 -18.72 -2.77
C HIS A 105 2.72 -17.89 -2.52
N GLU A 106 1.56 -18.40 -2.92
CA GLU A 106 0.26 -17.76 -2.71
C GLU A 106 -0.17 -17.80 -1.25
N ASP A 107 0.03 -18.88 -0.54
CA ASP A 107 -0.30 -19.01 0.88
C ASP A 107 0.55 -18.08 1.75
N LYS A 108 1.84 -17.98 1.46
CA LYS A 108 2.75 -17.05 2.16
C LYS A 108 2.39 -15.59 1.87
N SER A 109 2.04 -15.28 0.62
CA SER A 109 1.58 -13.96 0.21
C SER A 109 0.30 -13.53 0.94
N SER A 110 -0.61 -14.46 1.23
CA SER A 110 -1.88 -14.16 1.90
C SER A 110 -1.69 -13.64 3.33
N LEU A 111 -0.72 -14.15 4.07
CA LEU A 111 -0.44 -13.71 5.45
C LEU A 111 0.02 -12.26 5.50
N TYR A 112 0.82 -11.80 4.52
CA TYR A 112 1.26 -10.40 4.44
C TYR A 112 0.13 -9.43 4.10
N GLN A 113 -1.00 -9.92 3.56
CA GLN A 113 -2.16 -9.11 3.22
C GLN A 113 -3.09 -8.86 4.42
N ILE A 114 -3.01 -9.68 5.48
CA ILE A 114 -3.90 -9.61 6.64
C ILE A 114 -3.92 -8.21 7.29
N PRO A 115 -2.79 -7.54 7.56
CA PRO A 115 -2.82 -6.19 8.13
C PRO A 115 -3.60 -5.20 7.29
N TYR A 116 -3.41 -5.23 5.97
CA TYR A 116 -4.12 -4.33 5.04
C TYR A 116 -5.61 -4.66 4.96
N LYS A 117 -5.97 -5.94 4.93
CA LYS A 117 -7.36 -6.38 5.00
C LYS A 117 -8.06 -5.84 6.25
N ASN A 118 -7.38 -5.90 7.40
CA ASN A 118 -7.91 -5.35 8.65
C ASN A 118 -8.04 -3.82 8.62
N MET A 119 -7.09 -3.10 8.00
CA MET A 119 -7.20 -1.65 7.78
C MET A 119 -8.41 -1.32 6.91
N VAL A 120 -8.57 -2.00 5.76
CA VAL A 120 -9.74 -1.82 4.87
C VAL A 120 -11.04 -2.14 5.59
N LYS A 121 -11.09 -3.22 6.39
CA LYS A 121 -12.26 -3.56 7.20
C LYS A 121 -12.63 -2.43 8.16
N TYR A 122 -11.65 -1.83 8.82
CA TYR A 122 -11.89 -0.70 9.69
C TYR A 122 -12.43 0.52 8.93
N MET A 123 -11.90 0.78 7.72
CA MET A 123 -12.28 1.93 6.90
C MET A 123 -13.73 1.84 6.39
N PHE A 124 -14.23 0.66 6.05
CA PHE A 124 -15.57 0.50 5.49
C PHE A 124 -16.67 0.22 6.52
N GLN A 125 -16.35 -0.27 7.71
CA GLN A 125 -17.30 -0.52 8.81
C GLN A 125 -18.66 -1.10 8.36
N LEU A 126 -18.62 -2.20 7.62
CA LEU A 126 -19.84 -2.86 7.15
C LEU A 126 -20.56 -3.62 8.26
N PRO A 127 -21.90 -3.81 8.15
CA PRO A 127 -22.71 -4.43 9.21
C PRO A 127 -22.31 -5.86 9.56
N THR A 128 -21.89 -6.64 8.57
CA THR A 128 -21.54 -8.05 8.78
C THR A 128 -20.17 -8.39 8.19
N GLU A 129 -19.55 -9.45 8.72
CA GLU A 129 -18.32 -10.00 8.18
C GLU A 129 -18.49 -10.46 6.72
N ALA A 130 -19.64 -11.06 6.40
CA ALA A 130 -19.94 -11.54 5.05
C ALA A 130 -19.99 -10.38 4.03
N ASP A 131 -20.56 -9.23 4.41
CA ASP A 131 -20.60 -8.02 3.57
C ASP A 131 -19.18 -7.51 3.30
N PHE A 132 -18.33 -7.52 4.33
CA PHE A 132 -16.94 -7.12 4.20
C PHE A 132 -16.15 -8.07 3.30
N GLU A 133 -16.27 -9.38 3.48
CA GLU A 133 -15.59 -10.37 2.64
C GLU A 133 -16.00 -10.22 1.16
N MET A 134 -17.26 -9.95 0.90
CA MET A 134 -17.76 -9.70 -0.45
C MET A 134 -17.17 -8.41 -1.04
N LEU A 135 -17.13 -7.32 -0.26
CA LEU A 135 -16.55 -6.05 -0.68
C LEU A 135 -15.05 -6.22 -0.97
N TYR A 136 -14.30 -6.77 -0.02
CA TYR A 136 -12.86 -6.95 -0.15
C TYR A 136 -12.49 -7.89 -1.31
N GLY A 137 -13.25 -8.98 -1.47
CA GLY A 137 -13.12 -9.88 -2.61
C GLY A 137 -13.35 -9.17 -3.96
N ASN A 138 -14.32 -8.26 -4.03
CA ASN A 138 -14.58 -7.46 -5.22
C ASN A 138 -13.43 -6.48 -5.50
N LEU A 139 -12.87 -5.78 -4.49
CA LEU A 139 -11.72 -4.90 -4.64
C LEU A 139 -10.51 -5.64 -5.22
N LYS A 140 -10.24 -6.86 -4.74
CA LYS A 140 -9.17 -7.71 -5.27
C LYS A 140 -9.45 -8.20 -6.69
N THR A 141 -10.64 -8.74 -6.94
CA THR A 141 -11.01 -9.32 -8.25
C THR A 141 -11.05 -8.27 -9.35
N GLN A 142 -11.43 -7.04 -9.03
CA GLN A 142 -11.40 -5.91 -9.96
C GLN A 142 -9.99 -5.32 -10.14
N GLY A 143 -9.03 -5.76 -9.33
CA GLY A 143 -7.67 -5.23 -9.35
C GLY A 143 -7.55 -3.82 -8.73
N THR A 144 -8.57 -3.34 -8.01
CA THR A 144 -8.53 -2.05 -7.32
C THR A 144 -7.44 -2.04 -6.25
N ILE A 145 -7.24 -3.16 -5.55
CA ILE A 145 -6.10 -3.37 -4.64
C ILE A 145 -5.33 -4.60 -5.12
N SER A 146 -4.04 -4.43 -5.33
CA SER A 146 -3.12 -5.49 -5.72
C SER A 146 -1.87 -5.49 -4.84
N PHE A 147 -1.39 -6.69 -4.48
CA PHE A 147 -0.18 -6.86 -3.67
C PHE A 147 0.94 -7.38 -4.54
N TRP A 148 2.06 -6.67 -4.54
CA TRP A 148 3.21 -7.00 -5.36
C TRP A 148 4.48 -7.13 -4.54
N SER A 149 5.29 -8.10 -4.86
CA SER A 149 6.67 -8.16 -4.38
C SER A 149 7.58 -7.36 -5.31
N THR A 150 8.74 -6.96 -4.82
CA THR A 150 9.76 -6.25 -5.59
C THR A 150 10.19 -6.99 -6.86
N SER A 151 10.09 -8.32 -6.86
CA SER A 151 10.44 -9.15 -8.02
C SER A 151 9.46 -9.02 -9.18
N PHE A 152 8.18 -8.75 -8.93
CA PHE A 152 7.13 -8.66 -9.96
C PHE A 152 7.07 -7.28 -10.64
N ILE A 153 7.63 -6.25 -10.02
CA ILE A 153 7.61 -4.89 -10.55
C ILE A 153 8.56 -4.72 -11.74
N ARG A 154 9.61 -5.53 -11.81
CA ARG A 154 10.63 -5.42 -12.85
C ARG A 154 10.04 -5.64 -14.25
N GLY A 155 10.33 -4.70 -15.17
CA GLY A 155 9.90 -4.78 -16.57
C GLY A 155 8.48 -4.28 -16.85
N THR A 156 7.79 -3.71 -15.86
CA THR A 156 6.47 -3.10 -16.03
C THR A 156 6.53 -1.59 -15.82
N THR A 157 5.67 -0.84 -16.49
CA THR A 157 5.37 0.56 -16.17
C THR A 157 4.00 0.61 -15.52
N LEU A 158 3.86 1.36 -14.44
CA LEU A 158 2.64 1.43 -13.64
C LEU A 158 1.98 2.79 -13.87
N ASP A 159 0.97 2.81 -14.75
CA ASP A 159 0.21 3.99 -15.11
C ASP A 159 -1.13 4.04 -14.37
N ASN A 160 -1.68 5.25 -14.19
CA ASN A 160 -3.00 5.54 -13.61
C ASN A 160 -3.19 4.85 -12.25
N CYS A 161 -2.19 4.89 -11.38
CA CYS A 161 -2.22 4.13 -10.13
C CYS A 161 -1.56 4.85 -8.95
N ILE A 162 -1.86 4.35 -7.77
CA ILE A 162 -1.19 4.73 -6.53
C ILE A 162 -0.34 3.56 -6.07
N ILE A 163 0.94 3.81 -5.85
CA ILE A 163 1.91 2.81 -5.40
C ILE A 163 2.27 3.10 -3.95
N ILE A 164 1.97 2.18 -3.05
CA ILE A 164 2.32 2.27 -1.62
C ILE A 164 3.46 1.28 -1.37
N VAL A 165 4.65 1.79 -1.11
CA VAL A 165 5.81 0.99 -0.71
C VAL A 165 5.87 0.98 0.80
N ASP A 166 5.39 -0.11 1.41
CA ASP A 166 5.31 -0.23 2.86
C ASP A 166 6.53 -0.95 3.44
N GLU A 167 6.92 -0.54 4.64
CA GLU A 167 8.13 -1.04 5.33
C GLU A 167 9.38 -0.91 4.43
N PHE A 168 9.53 0.24 3.75
CA PHE A 168 10.58 0.44 2.77
C PHE A 168 12.00 0.30 3.33
N GLN A 169 12.20 0.43 4.65
CA GLN A 169 13.48 0.18 5.31
C GLN A 169 13.96 -1.28 5.19
N ASN A 170 13.06 -2.19 4.85
CA ASN A 170 13.40 -3.60 4.60
C ASN A 170 13.82 -3.87 3.15
N LEU A 171 13.87 -2.85 2.31
CA LEU A 171 14.31 -2.93 0.91
C LEU A 171 15.73 -2.40 0.77
N ASN A 172 16.51 -3.02 -0.10
CA ASN A 172 17.81 -2.48 -0.46
C ASN A 172 17.70 -1.37 -1.53
N PHE A 173 18.80 -0.62 -1.75
CA PHE A 173 18.81 0.49 -2.72
C PHE A 173 18.36 0.08 -4.12
N HIS A 174 18.81 -1.07 -4.62
CA HIS A 174 18.45 -1.54 -5.96
C HIS A 174 16.97 -1.90 -6.10
N GLU A 175 16.35 -2.40 -5.03
CA GLU A 175 14.91 -2.66 -5.00
C GLU A 175 14.14 -1.34 -5.01
N LEU A 176 14.51 -0.37 -4.19
CA LEU A 176 13.90 0.96 -4.14
C LEU A 176 14.05 1.70 -5.48
N ASP A 177 15.23 1.69 -6.06
CA ASP A 177 15.52 2.25 -7.40
C ASP A 177 14.68 1.54 -8.49
N SER A 178 14.58 0.22 -8.41
CA SER A 178 13.75 -0.55 -9.33
C SER A 178 12.26 -0.19 -9.24
N ILE A 179 11.73 0.12 -8.06
CA ILE A 179 10.33 0.50 -7.87
C ILE A 179 10.08 1.90 -8.40
N ILE A 180 10.88 2.90 -8.00
CA ILE A 180 10.64 4.28 -8.37
C ILE A 180 10.75 4.50 -9.88
N THR A 181 11.63 3.75 -10.56
CA THR A 181 11.79 3.81 -12.02
C THR A 181 10.65 3.12 -12.79
N ARG A 182 9.65 2.57 -12.14
CA ARG A 182 8.44 1.98 -12.74
C ARG A 182 7.21 2.88 -12.66
N VAL A 183 7.30 3.99 -11.95
CA VAL A 183 6.19 4.97 -11.86
C VAL A 183 5.95 5.55 -13.26
N GLY A 184 4.74 5.35 -13.76
CA GLY A 184 4.32 5.79 -15.08
C GLY A 184 3.47 7.07 -15.03
N GLU A 185 2.75 7.32 -16.12
CA GLU A 185 1.89 8.50 -16.24
C GLU A 185 0.69 8.44 -15.30
N ASN A 186 0.25 9.61 -14.81
CA ASN A 186 -0.88 9.74 -13.88
C ASN A 186 -0.77 8.80 -12.68
N SER A 187 0.44 8.67 -12.11
CA SER A 187 0.67 7.78 -10.98
C SER A 187 1.32 8.53 -9.83
N LYS A 188 1.03 8.07 -8.62
CA LYS A 188 1.56 8.60 -7.37
C LYS A 188 2.27 7.48 -6.62
N ILE A 189 3.46 7.78 -6.06
CA ILE A 189 4.17 6.82 -5.21
C ILE A 189 4.32 7.36 -3.79
N MET A 190 4.14 6.48 -2.82
CA MET A 190 4.27 6.79 -1.40
C MET A 190 5.10 5.72 -0.70
N PHE A 191 6.15 6.15 -0.01
CA PHE A 191 7.01 5.30 0.80
C PHE A 191 6.61 5.44 2.26
N CYS A 192 6.25 4.33 2.91
CA CYS A 192 5.91 4.27 4.33
C CYS A 192 6.89 3.35 5.05
N GLY A 193 7.43 3.78 6.18
CA GLY A 193 8.33 2.93 6.94
C GLY A 193 8.99 3.62 8.12
N ASP A 194 9.87 2.90 8.77
CA ASP A 194 10.66 3.39 9.89
C ASP A 194 12.16 3.34 9.56
N ALA A 195 12.68 4.42 9.00
CA ALA A 195 14.09 4.52 8.67
C ALA A 195 15.00 4.60 9.91
N THR A 196 14.43 4.74 11.11
CA THR A 196 15.17 4.78 12.38
C THR A 196 15.37 3.38 12.97
N GLN A 197 14.48 2.42 12.66
CA GLN A 197 14.58 1.03 13.12
C GLN A 197 15.53 0.16 12.28
N SER A 198 16.56 0.74 11.72
CA SER A 198 17.53 0.00 10.89
C SER A 198 18.47 -0.92 11.68
N ASP A 199 18.00 -1.50 12.80
CA ASP A 199 18.77 -2.42 13.66
C ASP A 199 19.11 -3.77 12.98
N LEU A 200 18.45 -4.05 11.85
CA LEU A 200 18.69 -5.26 11.08
C LEU A 200 19.67 -5.07 9.91
N ILE A 201 20.17 -3.86 9.71
CA ILE A 201 20.91 -3.55 8.49
C ILE A 201 22.40 -3.69 8.74
N LYS A 202 23.00 -4.68 8.12
CA LYS A 202 24.44 -4.71 7.89
C LYS A 202 24.84 -3.34 7.29
N THR A 203 25.96 -2.81 7.70
CA THR A 203 26.41 -1.43 7.45
C THR A 203 26.22 -0.94 5.99
N ASN A 204 26.33 -1.84 5.01
CA ASN A 204 26.19 -1.50 3.60
C ASN A 204 24.73 -1.28 3.13
N GLU A 205 23.75 -1.97 3.72
CA GLU A 205 22.32 -1.79 3.39
C GLU A 205 21.77 -0.52 4.01
N LYS A 206 22.22 -0.19 5.22
CA LYS A 206 21.89 1.09 5.88
C LYS A 206 22.30 2.31 5.04
N ASN A 207 23.49 2.26 4.46
CA ASN A 207 23.97 3.32 3.58
C ASN A 207 23.06 3.49 2.35
N GLY A 208 22.52 2.40 1.78
CA GLY A 208 21.64 2.45 0.62
C GLY A 208 20.31 3.17 0.90
N ILE A 209 19.69 2.96 2.05
CA ILE A 209 18.45 3.67 2.43
C ILE A 209 18.72 5.14 2.68
N ILE A 210 19.83 5.48 3.36
CA ILE A 210 20.22 6.87 3.60
C ILE A 210 20.43 7.60 2.29
N ASP A 211 21.11 6.98 1.34
CA ASP A 211 21.36 7.58 0.02
C ASP A 211 20.07 7.73 -0.78
N PHE A 212 19.19 6.75 -0.74
CA PHE A 212 17.86 6.86 -1.34
C PHE A 212 17.06 8.03 -0.74
N MET A 213 17.04 8.17 0.57
CA MET A 213 16.36 9.29 1.26
C MET A 213 16.97 10.64 0.90
N LYS A 214 18.30 10.74 0.72
CA LYS A 214 18.97 11.98 0.25
C LYS A 214 18.49 12.35 -1.15
N ILE A 215 18.34 11.37 -2.06
CA ILE A 215 17.82 11.61 -3.41
C ILE A 215 16.41 12.15 -3.34
N LEU A 216 15.51 11.50 -2.60
CA LEU A 216 14.11 11.92 -2.52
C LEU A 216 13.95 13.32 -1.91
N ARG A 217 14.80 13.68 -0.95
CA ARG A 217 14.78 15.02 -0.32
C ARG A 217 15.18 16.17 -1.26
N VAL A 218 15.94 15.92 -2.31
CA VAL A 218 16.30 16.94 -3.31
C VAL A 218 15.35 16.97 -4.51
N MET A 219 14.43 16.01 -4.61
CA MET A 219 13.42 15.97 -5.67
C MET A 219 12.24 16.87 -5.33
N PRO A 220 11.94 17.90 -6.15
CA PRO A 220 10.83 18.84 -5.85
C PRO A 220 9.43 18.20 -5.93
N SER A 221 9.35 16.99 -6.48
CA SER A 221 8.11 16.22 -6.60
C SER A 221 7.81 15.32 -5.39
N PHE A 222 8.61 15.41 -4.32
CA PHE A 222 8.44 14.64 -3.11
C PHE A 222 8.28 15.53 -1.88
N ASP A 223 7.28 15.24 -1.08
CA ASP A 223 7.17 15.70 0.30
C ASP A 223 7.69 14.62 1.27
N VAL A 224 8.56 15.04 2.18
CA VAL A 224 9.18 14.13 3.18
C VAL A 224 8.67 14.50 4.56
N ILE A 225 7.93 13.60 5.19
CA ILE A 225 7.27 13.82 6.48
C ILE A 225 7.83 12.84 7.50
N GLU A 226 8.38 13.38 8.57
CA GLU A 226 8.94 12.63 9.68
C GLU A 226 7.94 12.53 10.83
N PHE A 227 7.65 11.32 11.27
CA PHE A 227 6.77 11.02 12.38
C PHE A 227 7.57 10.73 13.65
N GLY A 228 7.37 11.53 14.68
CA GLY A 228 8.02 11.38 15.97
C GLY A 228 7.23 10.49 16.93
N VAL A 229 7.73 10.41 18.16
CA VAL A 229 7.07 9.67 19.26
C VAL A 229 5.75 10.35 19.69
N GLU A 230 5.63 11.65 19.47
CA GLU A 230 4.43 12.44 19.73
C GLU A 230 3.26 12.02 18.83
N ASP A 231 3.56 11.49 17.64
CA ASP A 231 2.57 11.04 16.67
C ASP A 231 2.03 9.61 16.92
N ILE A 232 2.51 8.94 17.97
CA ILE A 232 2.08 7.58 18.28
C ILE A 232 0.62 7.56 18.73
N VAL A 233 -0.24 6.88 17.92
CA VAL A 233 -1.69 6.74 18.12
C VAL A 233 -2.08 5.33 18.58
N ARG A 234 -1.28 4.76 19.47
CA ARG A 234 -1.50 3.43 20.07
C ARG A 234 -2.03 3.55 21.51
N SER A 235 -2.47 2.44 22.09
CA SER A 235 -2.87 2.38 23.51
C SER A 235 -1.74 2.83 24.42
N GLY A 236 -2.07 3.31 25.63
CA GLY A 236 -1.10 3.87 26.57
C GLY A 236 0.11 2.98 26.80
N LEU A 237 -0.09 1.69 27.05
CA LEU A 237 1.00 0.73 27.27
C LEU A 237 1.94 0.59 26.05
N VAL A 238 1.35 0.50 24.84
CA VAL A 238 2.17 0.36 23.62
C VAL A 238 2.95 1.63 23.34
N LYS A 239 2.32 2.79 23.54
CA LYS A 239 2.97 4.09 23.40
C LYS A 239 4.15 4.22 24.38
N GLU A 240 3.93 3.91 25.66
CA GLU A 240 4.93 3.94 26.72
C GLU A 240 6.12 3.02 26.39
N TYR A 241 5.85 1.79 25.93
CA TYR A 241 6.90 0.86 25.51
C TYR A 241 7.74 1.40 24.34
N ILE A 242 7.10 1.97 23.30
CA ILE A 242 7.81 2.50 22.13
C ILE A 242 8.67 3.70 22.54
N ILE A 243 8.17 4.58 23.41
CA ILE A 243 8.93 5.73 23.92
C ILE A 243 10.15 5.22 24.69
N ALA A 244 9.96 4.34 25.67
CA ALA A 244 11.05 3.78 26.46
C ALA A 244 12.13 3.08 25.60
N LYS A 245 11.69 2.32 24.59
CA LYS A 245 12.60 1.68 23.63
C LYS A 245 13.43 2.73 22.87
N THR A 246 12.79 3.79 22.40
CA THR A 246 13.47 4.88 21.67
C THR A 246 14.47 5.62 22.54
N GLU A 247 14.12 5.93 23.79
CA GLU A 247 15.00 6.61 24.76
C GLU A 247 16.24 5.77 25.12
N LEU A 248 16.08 4.45 25.15
CA LEU A 248 17.17 3.51 25.41
C LEU A 248 18.01 3.18 24.18
N ASN A 249 17.65 3.71 23.00
CA ASN A 249 18.28 3.41 21.71
C ASN A 249 18.34 1.90 21.39
N LEU A 250 17.24 1.16 21.69
CA LEU A 250 17.10 -0.29 21.49
C LEU A 250 16.30 -0.62 20.23
#